data_541b4900d040fa2defd3b6873807a657
#
_entry.id   541b4900d040fa2defd3b6873807a657
#
_cell.length_a   1.000
_cell.length_b   1.000
_cell.length_c   1.000
_cell.angle_alpha   90.00
_cell.angle_beta   90.00
_cell.angle_gamma   90.00
#
_symmetry.space_group_name_H-M   'P 1'
#
loop_
_entity.id
_entity.type
_entity.pdbx_description
1 polymer ?
#
loop_
_entity_poly.entity_id
_entity_poly.type
_entity_poly.pdbx_seq_one_letter_code
_entity_poly.pdbx_strand_id
1 'polypeptide(L)'
;MRILSITAQKPDSTGSGVYLTEVVRELSRQGHEQAVLAGVYREDEVRLPAGVDFFPVFFLSEELPFAIPGMSDRMPYESTVYSAMDEGMTETYMKTFRRKIREAVESFQPDLILCHHLYLVTALTRDCVREIPVFGFCHNTDLRQMRKHDLQREFICSRIGKLDGIFALHQEQKKEILKVYPVEESRVRIAGTGYNDRIFFRKGE
;
A
#
# COMPACT_ATOMS: atom_id res chain seq x y z
N MET A 1 15.00 -8.98 10.21
CA MET A 1 13.53 -9.05 10.25
C MET A 1 13.04 -9.37 8.85
N ARG A 2 11.93 -10.05 8.76
CA ARG A 2 11.20 -10.34 7.52
C ARG A 2 10.08 -9.33 7.37
N ILE A 3 10.10 -8.49 6.35
CA ILE A 3 9.16 -7.38 6.18
C ILE A 3 8.39 -7.54 4.88
N LEU A 4 7.05 -7.59 4.97
CA LEU A 4 6.17 -7.66 3.81
C LEU A 4 5.57 -6.28 3.51
N SER A 5 5.91 -5.72 2.37
CA SER A 5 5.31 -4.47 1.88
C SER A 5 4.11 -4.76 0.98
N ILE A 6 2.98 -4.10 1.23
CA ILE A 6 1.72 -4.34 0.50
C ILE A 6 1.21 -3.05 -0.13
N THR A 7 0.85 -3.12 -1.41
CA THR A 7 0.16 -2.06 -2.14
C THR A 7 -0.84 -2.63 -3.14
N ALA A 8 -1.89 -1.87 -3.46
CA ALA A 8 -2.78 -2.19 -4.58
C ALA A 8 -2.27 -1.68 -5.92
N GLN A 9 -1.25 -0.81 -5.90
CA GLN A 9 -0.73 -0.08 -7.05
C GLN A 9 0.51 -0.76 -7.62
N LYS A 10 0.84 -0.45 -8.89
CA LYS A 10 2.09 -0.89 -9.49
C LYS A 10 3.29 -0.27 -8.75
N PRO A 11 4.30 -1.07 -8.35
CA PRO A 11 5.59 -0.54 -7.91
C PRO A 11 6.22 0.34 -9.02
N ASP A 12 7.01 1.33 -8.64
CA ASP A 12 7.77 2.25 -9.51
C ASP A 12 6.96 3.14 -10.48
N SER A 13 5.63 2.95 -10.59
CA SER A 13 4.83 3.64 -11.60
C SER A 13 4.25 4.98 -11.12
N THR A 14 4.26 5.24 -9.83
CA THR A 14 3.70 6.45 -9.19
C THR A 14 4.60 6.91 -8.07
N GLY A 15 4.38 8.12 -7.53
CA GLY A 15 5.14 8.60 -6.37
C GLY A 15 5.07 7.64 -5.17
N SER A 16 3.92 7.05 -4.90
CA SER A 16 3.77 6.04 -3.83
C SER A 16 4.45 4.71 -4.17
N GLY A 17 4.44 4.30 -5.44
CA GLY A 17 5.16 3.11 -5.91
C GLY A 17 6.67 3.28 -5.80
N VAL A 18 7.20 4.43 -6.22
CA VAL A 18 8.62 4.78 -6.05
C VAL A 18 8.98 4.81 -4.56
N TYR A 19 8.14 5.43 -3.72
CA TYR A 19 8.37 5.46 -2.27
C TYR A 19 8.45 4.05 -1.68
N LEU A 20 7.53 3.16 -2.03
CA LEU A 20 7.55 1.76 -1.61
C LEU A 20 8.88 1.10 -2.02
N THR A 21 9.27 1.22 -3.28
CA THR A 21 10.48 0.57 -3.81
C THR A 21 11.75 1.10 -3.13
N GLU A 22 11.83 2.40 -2.84
CA GLU A 22 12.96 2.98 -2.11
C GLU A 22 12.99 2.50 -0.65
N VAL A 23 11.85 2.39 0.04
CA VAL A 23 11.77 1.81 1.39
C VAL A 23 12.24 0.36 1.39
N VAL A 24 11.75 -0.47 0.46
CA VAL A 24 12.17 -1.86 0.30
C VAL A 24 13.67 -1.96 0.05
N ARG A 25 14.21 -1.10 -0.85
CA ARG A 25 15.65 -1.06 -1.17
C ARG A 25 16.50 -0.72 0.05
N GLU A 26 16.09 0.29 0.81
CA GLU A 26 16.86 0.72 1.98
C GLU A 26 16.82 -0.32 3.10
N LEU A 27 15.65 -0.90 3.37
CA LEU A 27 15.52 -1.96 4.37
C LEU A 27 16.28 -3.24 3.98
N SER A 28 16.32 -3.59 2.68
CA SER A 28 17.16 -4.69 2.18
C SER A 28 18.65 -4.41 2.42
N ARG A 29 19.10 -3.17 2.22
CA ARG A 29 20.49 -2.76 2.48
C ARG A 29 20.87 -2.79 3.97
N GLN A 30 19.87 -2.62 4.84
CA GLN A 30 20.04 -2.76 6.29
C GLN A 30 20.01 -4.23 6.75
N GLY A 31 19.94 -5.19 5.82
CA GLY A 31 19.97 -6.62 6.12
C GLY A 31 18.62 -7.22 6.49
N HIS A 32 17.51 -6.56 6.16
CA HIS A 32 16.18 -7.12 6.36
C HIS A 32 15.76 -7.93 5.13
N GLU A 33 15.18 -9.12 5.33
CA GLU A 33 14.53 -9.88 4.27
C GLU A 33 13.23 -9.16 3.87
N GLN A 34 13.01 -9.02 2.56
CA GLN A 34 11.89 -8.24 2.03
C GLN A 34 11.01 -9.08 1.12
N ALA A 35 9.71 -8.85 1.20
CA ALA A 35 8.74 -9.29 0.22
C ALA A 35 7.80 -8.14 -0.17
N VAL A 36 7.28 -8.19 -1.39
CA VAL A 36 6.31 -7.21 -1.89
C VAL A 36 5.08 -7.92 -2.45
N LEU A 37 3.89 -7.52 -1.99
CA LEU A 37 2.63 -7.87 -2.62
C LEU A 37 2.08 -6.63 -3.32
N ALA A 38 1.86 -6.71 -4.64
CA ALA A 38 1.40 -5.57 -5.42
C ALA A 38 0.45 -5.95 -6.56
N GLY A 39 -0.47 -5.01 -6.89
CA GLY A 39 -1.29 -5.08 -8.09
C GLY A 39 -0.46 -4.77 -9.33
N VAL A 40 -0.53 -5.66 -10.34
CA VAL A 40 0.23 -5.54 -11.59
C VAL A 40 -0.57 -6.11 -12.76
N TYR A 41 -0.12 -5.86 -13.98
CA TYR A 41 -0.54 -6.57 -15.18
C TYR A 41 0.48 -7.66 -15.55
N ARG A 42 0.10 -8.63 -16.37
CA ARG A 42 0.99 -9.75 -16.73
C ARG A 42 2.22 -9.32 -17.51
N GLU A 43 2.10 -8.23 -18.28
CA GLU A 43 3.16 -7.64 -19.10
C GLU A 43 4.08 -6.69 -18.36
N ASP A 44 3.79 -6.38 -17.08
CA ASP A 44 4.60 -5.43 -16.31
C ASP A 44 5.96 -6.02 -15.93
N GLU A 45 7.01 -5.28 -16.21
CA GLU A 45 8.35 -5.53 -15.67
C GLU A 45 8.49 -4.85 -14.30
N VAL A 46 8.35 -5.62 -13.24
CA VAL A 46 8.49 -5.10 -11.87
C VAL A 46 9.96 -5.07 -11.45
N ARG A 47 10.47 -3.88 -11.15
CA ARG A 47 11.87 -3.66 -10.80
C ARG A 47 12.04 -3.54 -9.27
N LEU A 48 12.22 -4.68 -8.63
CA LEU A 48 12.56 -4.77 -7.21
C LEU A 48 14.05 -5.06 -7.00
N PRO A 49 14.62 -4.72 -5.83
CA PRO A 49 15.99 -5.14 -5.50
C PRO A 49 16.17 -6.65 -5.56
N ALA A 50 17.37 -7.10 -5.86
CA ALA A 50 17.68 -8.54 -5.87
C ALA A 50 17.42 -9.18 -4.50
N GLY A 51 16.85 -10.38 -4.48
CA GLY A 51 16.54 -11.12 -3.27
C GLY A 51 15.23 -10.70 -2.58
N VAL A 52 14.43 -9.83 -3.19
CA VAL A 52 13.08 -9.49 -2.72
C VAL A 52 12.08 -10.47 -3.30
N ASP A 53 11.31 -11.15 -2.45
CA ASP A 53 10.22 -12.02 -2.89
C ASP A 53 9.05 -11.18 -3.44
N PHE A 54 8.44 -11.63 -4.54
CA PHE A 54 7.34 -10.89 -5.15
C PHE A 54 6.07 -11.74 -5.25
N PHE A 55 4.97 -11.20 -4.70
CA PHE A 55 3.63 -11.78 -4.71
C PHE A 55 2.70 -10.94 -5.61
N PRO A 56 2.61 -11.22 -6.91
CA PRO A 56 1.78 -10.43 -7.81
C PRO A 56 0.29 -10.70 -7.60
N VAL A 57 -0.51 -9.63 -7.69
CA VAL A 57 -1.96 -9.68 -7.85
C VAL A 57 -2.28 -9.21 -9.25
N PHE A 58 -2.60 -10.14 -10.14
CA PHE A 58 -2.81 -9.85 -11.55
C PHE A 58 -4.21 -9.29 -11.81
N PHE A 59 -4.25 -8.06 -12.29
CA PHE A 59 -5.45 -7.44 -12.87
C PHE A 59 -5.52 -7.72 -14.38
N LEU A 60 -6.66 -7.43 -15.02
CA LEU A 60 -7.00 -7.82 -16.39
C LEU A 60 -6.78 -9.33 -16.59
N SER A 61 -7.25 -10.11 -15.61
CA SER A 61 -7.12 -11.56 -15.51
C SER A 61 -8.48 -12.21 -15.27
N GLU A 62 -8.55 -13.53 -15.28
CA GLU A 62 -9.78 -14.25 -14.93
C GLU A 62 -10.26 -13.94 -13.50
N GLU A 63 -9.35 -13.70 -12.56
CA GLU A 63 -9.68 -13.41 -11.15
C GLU A 63 -10.08 -11.95 -10.94
N LEU A 64 -9.46 -11.02 -11.63
CA LEU A 64 -9.72 -9.58 -11.57
C LEU A 64 -9.87 -9.04 -13.00
N PRO A 65 -11.06 -9.18 -13.63
CA PRO A 65 -11.25 -8.87 -15.04
C PRO A 65 -11.39 -7.37 -15.34
N PHE A 66 -10.82 -6.54 -14.51
CA PHE A 66 -10.82 -5.08 -14.64
C PHE A 66 -9.43 -4.51 -14.35
N ALA A 67 -9.21 -3.26 -14.79
CA ALA A 67 -7.95 -2.58 -14.59
C ALA A 67 -7.72 -2.20 -13.11
N ILE A 68 -6.47 -2.04 -12.70
CA ILE A 68 -6.10 -1.67 -11.32
C ILE A 68 -6.85 -0.41 -10.90
N PRO A 69 -7.61 -0.43 -9.77
CA PRO A 69 -8.24 0.78 -9.26
C PRO A 69 -7.19 1.80 -8.81
N GLY A 70 -7.14 2.94 -9.51
CA GLY A 70 -6.19 4.00 -9.28
C GLY A 70 -6.48 4.82 -8.03
N MET A 71 -5.44 5.15 -7.25
CA MET A 71 -5.56 6.09 -6.13
C MET A 71 -5.75 7.53 -6.59
N SER A 72 -5.54 7.80 -7.87
CA SER A 72 -5.86 9.06 -8.56
C SER A 72 -6.78 8.79 -9.75
N ASP A 73 -7.57 9.78 -10.15
CA ASP A 73 -8.49 9.66 -11.30
C ASP A 73 -7.74 9.53 -12.63
N ARG A 74 -6.48 9.96 -12.64
CA ARG A 74 -5.56 9.79 -13.77
C ARG A 74 -4.31 9.10 -13.28
N MET A 75 -4.06 7.91 -13.80
CA MET A 75 -2.87 7.12 -13.52
C MET A 75 -1.97 7.10 -14.77
N PRO A 76 -0.66 6.85 -14.64
CA PRO A 76 0.25 6.71 -15.77
C PRO A 76 0.09 5.39 -16.54
N TYR A 77 -0.89 4.58 -16.18
CA TYR A 77 -1.28 3.32 -16.79
C TYR A 77 -2.81 3.20 -16.87
N GLU A 78 -3.33 2.27 -17.66
CA GLU A 78 -4.75 1.96 -17.69
C GLU A 78 -5.26 1.64 -16.30
N SER A 79 -6.33 2.28 -15.87
CA SER A 79 -6.84 2.12 -14.51
C SER A 79 -8.35 2.31 -14.42
N THR A 80 -8.96 1.56 -13.52
CA THR A 80 -10.31 1.83 -13.03
C THR A 80 -10.25 2.91 -11.95
N VAL A 81 -11.32 3.65 -11.72
CA VAL A 81 -11.44 4.54 -10.57
C VAL A 81 -12.26 3.86 -9.47
N TYR A 82 -11.86 4.02 -8.20
CA TYR A 82 -12.57 3.39 -7.09
C TYR A 82 -14.06 3.77 -7.03
N SER A 83 -14.39 5.01 -7.38
CA SER A 83 -15.79 5.49 -7.41
C SER A 83 -16.66 4.83 -8.50
N ALA A 84 -16.07 4.15 -9.47
CA ALA A 84 -16.76 3.43 -10.53
C ALA A 84 -16.83 1.91 -10.29
N MET A 85 -16.24 1.43 -9.20
CA MET A 85 -16.36 0.01 -8.83
C MET A 85 -17.75 -0.30 -8.33
N ASP A 86 -18.44 -1.18 -9.04
CA ASP A 86 -19.71 -1.74 -8.61
C ASP A 86 -19.52 -2.77 -7.46
N GLU A 87 -20.63 -3.32 -6.98
CA GLU A 87 -20.63 -4.29 -5.88
C GLU A 87 -19.87 -5.57 -6.26
N GLY A 88 -20.07 -6.09 -7.46
CA GLY A 88 -19.41 -7.31 -7.95
C GLY A 88 -17.91 -7.14 -8.11
N MET A 89 -17.46 -6.01 -8.66
CA MET A 89 -16.03 -5.66 -8.74
C MET A 89 -15.41 -5.54 -7.34
N THR A 90 -16.12 -4.88 -6.43
CA THR A 90 -15.66 -4.67 -5.06
C THR A 90 -15.53 -5.98 -4.30
N GLU A 91 -16.53 -6.86 -4.39
CA GLU A 91 -16.50 -8.18 -3.76
C GLU A 91 -15.36 -9.04 -4.30
N THR A 92 -15.22 -9.12 -5.62
CA THR A 92 -14.17 -9.85 -6.31
C THR A 92 -12.78 -9.34 -5.91
N TYR A 93 -12.59 -8.01 -5.87
CA TYR A 93 -11.36 -7.38 -5.41
C TYR A 93 -11.03 -7.77 -3.97
N MET A 94 -11.99 -7.60 -3.05
CA MET A 94 -11.80 -7.90 -1.63
C MET A 94 -11.48 -9.39 -1.40
N LYS A 95 -12.18 -10.29 -2.08
CA LYS A 95 -11.96 -11.74 -2.00
C LYS A 95 -10.56 -12.11 -2.49
N THR A 96 -10.16 -11.60 -3.65
CA THR A 96 -8.84 -11.90 -4.24
C THR A 96 -7.71 -11.37 -3.37
N PHE A 97 -7.79 -10.12 -2.90
CA PHE A 97 -6.75 -9.58 -2.02
C PHE A 97 -6.67 -10.30 -0.67
N ARG A 98 -7.80 -10.67 -0.06
CA ARG A 98 -7.77 -11.48 1.17
C ARG A 98 -7.02 -12.80 0.99
N ARG A 99 -7.28 -13.49 -0.12
CA ARG A 99 -6.59 -14.74 -0.44
C ARG A 99 -5.09 -14.50 -0.66
N LYS A 100 -4.74 -13.54 -1.48
CA LYS A 100 -3.34 -13.21 -1.81
C LYS A 100 -2.53 -12.73 -0.60
N ILE A 101 -3.14 -11.96 0.29
CA ILE A 101 -2.51 -11.53 1.55
C ILE A 101 -2.21 -12.75 2.42
N ARG A 102 -3.16 -13.68 2.58
CA ARG A 102 -2.95 -14.90 3.37
C ARG A 102 -1.86 -15.78 2.76
N GLU A 103 -1.88 -16.01 1.45
CA GLU A 103 -0.85 -16.75 0.72
C GLU A 103 0.54 -16.15 0.95
N ALA A 104 0.68 -14.83 0.84
CA ALA A 104 1.94 -14.14 1.07
C ALA A 104 2.41 -14.24 2.53
N VAL A 105 1.51 -14.07 3.50
CA VAL A 105 1.82 -14.19 4.92
C VAL A 105 2.23 -15.62 5.28
N GLU A 106 1.52 -16.62 4.82
CA GLU A 106 1.84 -18.04 5.05
C GLU A 106 3.18 -18.44 4.43
N SER A 107 3.44 -17.99 3.21
CA SER A 107 4.67 -18.32 2.49
C SER A 107 5.89 -17.57 3.03
N PHE A 108 5.77 -16.27 3.23
CA PHE A 108 6.89 -15.43 3.63
C PHE A 108 7.07 -15.34 5.15
N GLN A 109 6.05 -15.58 5.96
CA GLN A 109 6.08 -15.48 7.43
C GLN A 109 6.71 -14.18 7.93
N PRO A 110 6.12 -13.01 7.64
CA PRO A 110 6.70 -11.72 8.00
C PRO A 110 6.65 -11.46 9.51
N ASP A 111 7.69 -10.80 10.04
CA ASP A 111 7.68 -10.24 11.39
C ASP A 111 6.90 -8.92 11.47
N LEU A 112 6.74 -8.25 10.31
CA LEU A 112 6.15 -6.92 10.19
C LEU A 112 5.55 -6.74 8.80
N ILE A 113 4.40 -6.03 8.73
CA ILE A 113 3.76 -5.66 7.46
C ILE A 113 3.70 -4.14 7.33
N LEU A 114 4.15 -3.63 6.18
CA LEU A 114 4.07 -2.23 5.78
C LEU A 114 3.07 -2.08 4.64
N CYS A 115 1.98 -1.38 4.86
CA CYS A 115 0.96 -1.13 3.84
C CYS A 115 1.08 0.29 3.28
N HIS A 116 0.97 0.42 1.97
CA HIS A 116 0.96 1.71 1.28
C HIS A 116 -0.45 2.10 0.89
N HIS A 117 -0.82 3.34 1.22
CA HIS A 117 -2.16 3.92 1.23
C HIS A 117 -3.05 3.42 2.37
N LEU A 118 -3.59 4.34 3.16
CA LEU A 118 -4.58 4.06 4.20
C LEU A 118 -5.96 3.84 3.56
N TYR A 119 -6.08 2.75 2.78
CA TYR A 119 -7.30 2.51 2.02
C TYR A 119 -7.68 1.02 2.04
N LEU A 120 -8.44 0.56 1.04
CA LEU A 120 -9.11 -0.74 1.04
C LEU A 120 -8.14 -1.93 1.25
N VAL A 121 -6.98 -1.99 0.56
CA VAL A 121 -6.02 -3.10 0.73
C VAL A 121 -5.40 -3.11 2.13
N THR A 122 -5.07 -1.95 2.67
CA THR A 122 -4.55 -1.84 4.05
C THR A 122 -5.59 -2.29 5.07
N ALA A 123 -6.86 -1.91 4.86
CA ALA A 123 -7.97 -2.38 5.69
C ALA A 123 -8.13 -3.90 5.60
N LEU A 124 -8.05 -4.48 4.39
CA LEU A 124 -8.09 -5.93 4.18
C LEU A 124 -6.92 -6.64 4.86
N THR A 125 -5.72 -6.06 4.81
CA THR A 125 -4.54 -6.61 5.49
C THR A 125 -4.79 -6.68 6.99
N ARG A 126 -5.24 -5.60 7.64
CA ARG A 126 -5.55 -5.62 9.08
C ARG A 126 -6.72 -6.55 9.44
N ASP A 127 -7.65 -6.76 8.53
CA ASP A 127 -8.76 -7.71 8.72
C ASP A 127 -8.28 -9.18 8.68
N CYS A 128 -7.37 -9.50 7.76
CA CYS A 128 -6.81 -10.85 7.58
C CYS A 128 -5.75 -11.22 8.62
N VAL A 129 -4.96 -10.25 9.08
CA VAL A 129 -3.77 -10.48 9.90
C VAL A 129 -3.96 -9.81 11.26
N ARG A 130 -3.93 -10.61 12.33
CA ARG A 130 -4.17 -10.12 13.70
C ARG A 130 -2.92 -10.14 14.57
N GLU A 131 -2.09 -11.14 14.41
CA GLU A 131 -0.94 -11.42 15.30
C GLU A 131 0.34 -10.72 14.86
N ILE A 132 0.43 -10.29 13.61
CA ILE A 132 1.60 -9.60 13.06
C ILE A 132 1.35 -8.08 13.08
N PRO A 133 2.30 -7.26 13.53
CA PRO A 133 2.19 -5.81 13.47
C PRO A 133 1.99 -5.30 12.04
N VAL A 134 0.97 -4.45 11.84
CA VAL A 134 0.64 -3.84 10.55
C VAL A 134 0.71 -2.33 10.67
N PHE A 135 1.58 -1.71 9.89
CA PHE A 135 1.74 -0.26 9.79
C PHE A 135 1.28 0.24 8.42
N GLY A 136 0.74 1.46 8.39
CA GLY A 136 0.26 2.07 7.15
C GLY A 136 0.98 3.38 6.84
N PHE A 137 1.35 3.58 5.56
CA PHE A 137 1.84 4.85 5.04
C PHE A 137 0.70 5.62 4.36
N CYS A 138 0.51 6.88 4.76
CA CYS A 138 -0.41 7.79 4.10
C CYS A 138 0.28 8.51 2.93
N HIS A 139 -0.37 8.55 1.76
CA HIS A 139 0.13 9.20 0.56
C HIS A 139 -0.76 10.33 0.03
N ASN A 140 -1.65 10.90 0.85
CA ASN A 140 -2.64 11.96 0.54
C ASN A 140 -3.77 11.51 -0.41
N THR A 141 -3.48 10.71 -1.41
CA THR A 141 -4.50 10.22 -2.35
C THR A 141 -5.53 9.32 -1.67
N ASP A 142 -5.13 8.58 -0.66
CA ASP A 142 -6.01 7.81 0.24
C ASP A 142 -7.01 8.70 0.99
N LEU A 143 -6.55 9.79 1.61
CA LEU A 143 -7.44 10.77 2.26
C LEU A 143 -8.39 11.43 1.25
N ARG A 144 -7.91 11.68 0.02
CA ARG A 144 -8.75 12.21 -1.05
C ARG A 144 -9.83 11.22 -1.45
N GLN A 145 -9.51 9.93 -1.61
CA GLN A 145 -10.50 8.88 -1.90
C GLN A 145 -11.54 8.79 -0.78
N MET A 146 -11.11 8.80 0.48
CA MET A 146 -12.03 8.79 1.63
C MET A 146 -13.00 9.97 1.67
N ARG A 147 -12.62 11.12 1.12
CA ARG A 147 -13.51 12.30 1.04
C ARG A 147 -14.42 12.30 -0.18
N LYS A 148 -14.01 11.61 -1.23
CA LYS A 148 -14.64 11.71 -2.55
C LYS A 148 -15.85 10.79 -2.72
N HIS A 149 -15.86 9.64 -2.07
CA HIS A 149 -16.92 8.64 -2.15
C HIS A 149 -16.90 7.70 -0.94
N ASP A 150 -17.96 6.90 -0.80
CA ASP A 150 -18.18 6.07 0.40
C ASP A 150 -17.89 4.58 0.20
N LEU A 151 -17.14 4.21 -0.84
CA LEU A 151 -16.78 2.81 -1.10
C LEU A 151 -16.15 2.17 0.14
N GLN A 152 -16.87 1.21 0.74
CA GLN A 152 -16.42 0.46 1.94
C GLN A 152 -15.93 1.35 3.09
N ARG A 153 -16.39 2.60 3.19
CA ARG A 153 -15.90 3.60 4.15
C ARG A 153 -15.90 3.10 5.60
N GLU A 154 -17.00 2.52 6.08
CA GLU A 154 -17.10 2.03 7.45
C GLU A 154 -16.09 0.90 7.71
N PHE A 155 -15.99 -0.05 6.77
CA PHE A 155 -15.01 -1.12 6.84
C PHE A 155 -13.58 -0.56 6.88
N ILE A 156 -13.23 0.35 5.96
CA ILE A 156 -11.90 0.98 5.90
C ILE A 156 -11.59 1.70 7.22
N CYS A 157 -12.47 2.60 7.68
CA CYS A 157 -12.26 3.34 8.93
C CYS A 157 -12.07 2.41 10.12
N SER A 158 -12.91 1.38 10.25
CA SER A 158 -12.86 0.45 11.37
C SER A 158 -11.57 -0.38 11.41
N ARG A 159 -10.94 -0.66 10.28
CA ARG A 159 -9.70 -1.45 10.19
C ARG A 159 -8.45 -0.58 10.26
N ILE A 160 -8.45 0.58 9.61
CA ILE A 160 -7.35 1.56 9.73
C ILE A 160 -7.18 2.02 11.17
N GLY A 161 -8.28 2.23 11.92
CA GLY A 161 -8.23 2.54 13.35
C GLY A 161 -7.57 1.46 14.23
N LYS A 162 -7.39 0.25 13.71
CA LYS A 162 -6.77 -0.90 14.41
C LYS A 162 -5.33 -1.18 13.98
N LEU A 163 -4.73 -0.33 13.15
CA LEU A 163 -3.31 -0.45 12.78
C LEU A 163 -2.43 -0.22 14.00
N ASP A 164 -1.29 -0.89 14.04
CA ASP A 164 -0.29 -0.74 15.11
C ASP A 164 0.41 0.61 15.04
N GLY A 165 0.46 1.22 13.86
CA GLY A 165 0.91 2.60 13.66
C GLY A 165 0.67 3.09 12.23
N ILE A 166 0.71 4.41 12.10
CA ILE A 166 0.53 5.10 10.82
C ILE A 166 1.68 6.09 10.62
N PHE A 167 2.22 6.10 9.43
CA PHE A 167 3.25 7.04 9.02
C PHE A 167 2.65 8.13 8.13
N ALA A 168 2.77 9.37 8.60
CA ALA A 168 2.43 10.58 7.86
C ALA A 168 3.71 11.19 7.25
N LEU A 169 3.59 11.87 6.13
CA LEU A 169 4.71 12.53 5.47
C LEU A 169 5.07 13.88 6.14
N HIS A 170 4.07 14.57 6.71
CA HIS A 170 4.25 15.85 7.38
C HIS A 170 3.12 16.15 8.36
N GLN A 171 3.30 17.20 9.18
CA GLN A 171 2.38 17.55 10.27
C GLN A 171 0.93 17.79 9.83
N GLU A 172 0.73 18.48 8.70
CA GLU A 172 -0.63 18.75 8.20
C GLU A 172 -1.33 17.45 7.78
N GLN A 173 -0.60 16.52 7.16
CA GLN A 173 -1.15 15.21 6.82
C GLN A 173 -1.53 14.40 8.07
N LYS A 174 -0.71 14.46 9.14
CA LYS A 174 -1.06 13.86 10.42
C LYS A 174 -2.40 14.39 10.94
N LYS A 175 -2.62 15.70 10.92
CA LYS A 175 -3.90 16.31 11.32
C LYS A 175 -5.09 15.81 10.48
N GLU A 176 -4.87 15.68 9.18
CA GLU A 176 -5.91 15.18 8.27
C GLU A 176 -6.23 13.69 8.48
N ILE A 177 -5.23 12.86 8.79
CA ILE A 177 -5.43 11.45 9.16
C ILE A 177 -6.33 11.35 10.39
N LEU A 178 -6.06 12.15 11.43
CA LEU A 178 -6.83 12.16 12.67
C LEU A 178 -8.27 12.63 12.49
N LYS A 179 -8.57 13.42 11.46
CA LYS A 179 -9.95 13.82 11.12
C LYS A 179 -10.72 12.73 10.39
N VAL A 180 -10.03 11.92 9.61
CA VAL A 180 -10.66 10.91 8.71
C VAL A 180 -10.81 9.57 9.41
N TYR A 181 -9.81 9.15 10.17
CA TYR A 181 -9.76 7.82 10.76
C TYR A 181 -9.85 7.85 12.29
N PRO A 182 -10.55 6.88 12.91
CA PRO A 182 -10.66 6.77 14.36
C PRO A 182 -9.39 6.16 14.95
N VAL A 183 -8.29 6.91 14.94
CA VAL A 183 -6.97 6.49 15.41
C VAL A 183 -6.46 7.44 16.47
N GLU A 184 -5.78 6.92 17.49
CA GLU A 184 -5.13 7.71 18.52
C GLU A 184 -3.93 8.49 17.94
N GLU A 185 -3.75 9.73 18.37
CA GLU A 185 -2.65 10.58 17.90
C GLU A 185 -1.26 9.97 18.14
N SER A 186 -1.09 9.25 19.24
CA SER A 186 0.14 8.54 19.61
C SER A 186 0.58 7.50 18.58
N ARG A 187 -0.36 6.95 17.82
CA ARG A 187 -0.11 5.97 16.76
C ARG A 187 0.26 6.60 15.41
N VAL A 188 0.09 7.92 15.26
CA VAL A 188 0.42 8.61 14.00
C VAL A 188 1.76 9.33 14.15
N ARG A 189 2.77 8.85 13.45
CA ARG A 189 4.15 9.37 13.45
C ARG A 189 4.48 10.05 12.13
N ILE A 190 5.33 11.05 12.15
CA ILE A 190 5.82 11.73 10.94
C ILE A 190 7.10 11.02 10.51
N ALA A 191 7.08 10.40 9.34
CA ALA A 191 8.24 9.74 8.74
C ALA A 191 8.96 10.63 7.71
N GLY A 192 8.26 11.62 7.14
CA GLY A 192 8.78 12.41 6.03
C GLY A 192 8.71 11.69 4.69
N THR A 193 9.09 12.37 3.63
CA THR A 193 9.14 11.80 2.27
C THR A 193 10.46 11.11 1.98
N GLY A 194 11.55 11.55 2.60
CA GLY A 194 12.89 11.14 2.22
C GLY A 194 13.27 11.53 0.79
N TYR A 195 14.48 11.22 0.40
CA TYR A 195 14.95 11.27 -0.98
C TYR A 195 16.12 10.29 -1.15
N ASN A 196 16.33 9.83 -2.38
CA ASN A 196 17.47 8.98 -2.70
C ASN A 196 18.71 9.87 -2.97
N ASP A 197 19.62 9.95 -2.02
CA ASP A 197 20.85 10.75 -2.07
C ASP A 197 21.84 10.31 -3.15
N ARG A 198 21.69 9.11 -3.69
CA ARG A 198 22.48 8.58 -4.82
C ARG A 198 22.00 9.11 -6.17
N ILE A 199 20.72 9.49 -6.25
CA ILE A 199 20.11 10.08 -7.45
C ILE A 199 20.11 11.59 -7.34
N PHE A 200 19.76 12.12 -6.16
CA PHE A 200 19.67 13.54 -5.87
C PHE A 200 20.83 13.97 -4.98
N PHE A 201 21.98 14.20 -5.56
CA PHE A 201 23.16 14.69 -4.86
C PHE A 201 23.60 16.04 -5.43
N ARG A 202 24.17 16.92 -4.59
CA ARG A 202 24.89 18.08 -5.08
C ARG A 202 26.15 17.60 -5.80
N LYS A 203 26.29 17.94 -7.08
CA LYS A 203 27.60 17.85 -7.73
C LYS A 203 28.52 18.78 -6.94
N GLY A 204 29.58 18.23 -6.37
CA GLY A 204 30.53 18.97 -5.55
C GLY A 204 31.09 20.17 -6.32
N GLU A 205 31.35 21.25 -5.56
CA GLU A 205 32.18 22.34 -5.99
C GLU A 205 33.62 21.85 -6.24
#